data_8fe2325c36c0c0ba916ac979ea309842
#
_entry.id   8fe2325c36c0c0ba916ac979ea309842
#
_cell.length_a   1.000
_cell.length_b   1.000
_cell.length_c   1.000
_cell.angle_alpha   90.00
_cell.angle_beta   90.00
_cell.angle_gamma   90.00
#
_symmetry.space_group_name_H-M   'P 1'
#
loop_
_entity.id
_entity.type
_entity.pdbx_description
1 polymer ?
#
loop_
_entity_poly.entity_id
_entity_poly.type
_entity_poly.pdbx_seq_one_letter_code
_entity_poly.pdbx_strand_id
1 'polypeptide(L)'
;MAFYLAIDIGTEGARAGVFDEAGTRVSTASAPYQTAYPHPGWAEQNPRDWWSATVRAAREALETASVRSVRAVGVATTSSSVVVLDDTGAPIRPALLWMDSRAGAESARTAEIDHPSLRFAGGSDSSEWLVPKAMWLARNEPENYAAATHIGESVDYMTLRLTGHWVGSRLNATCKWNYDHREDALPSDLYAQLGIPDLAEKLPHDIAAVGDIVGELSRAAAAELGVEPGAIVFAGGIDAHLALVALSGVSRNPVAIVAGTSNAFIAELDEPVFSPTIWGPYPGALTHDRWLIEGGQVSAGSALSWLSERILGVPRDRLGQLVAGASEVPAAEHGILVLDHFMGNRTPHRDPSLRGAVLGLSLGATPAQLYRATVEAVSFGTRQVLESFEAVGVDSDDVFLTGGIRHNPLWLQTTADALGRPVNLVSGENLTTLALGILGVAADTGEDRAEVARRFAPDHVIVEPNPAATQPLADAYERYERSTQLLTGMSHELVRSTQTTARVGAA
;
A
#
# COMPACT_ATOMS: atom_id res chain seq x y z
N MET A 1 13.60 31.55 2.93
CA MET A 1 12.56 30.50 3.05
C MET A 1 13.10 29.28 2.35
N ALA A 2 13.24 28.19 3.06
CA ALA A 2 13.72 26.92 2.51
C ALA A 2 12.53 26.14 1.92
N PHE A 3 12.78 25.42 0.83
CA PHE A 3 11.79 24.61 0.15
C PHE A 3 12.25 23.16 0.01
N TYR A 4 11.30 22.25 -0.02
CA TYR A 4 11.49 20.80 -0.04
C TYR A 4 10.61 20.19 -1.11
N LEU A 5 11.18 19.28 -1.93
CA LEU A 5 10.48 18.62 -3.02
C LEU A 5 10.14 17.19 -2.62
N ALA A 6 8.87 16.88 -2.52
CA ALA A 6 8.32 15.57 -2.21
C ALA A 6 7.77 14.91 -3.47
N ILE A 7 8.17 13.67 -3.77
CA ILE A 7 7.78 12.91 -4.97
C ILE A 7 7.11 11.61 -4.55
N ASP A 8 5.86 11.41 -4.96
CA ASP A 8 5.08 10.20 -4.71
C ASP A 8 4.79 9.49 -6.04
N ILE A 9 5.27 8.27 -6.19
CA ILE A 9 5.06 7.42 -7.37
C ILE A 9 4.01 6.37 -7.05
N GLY A 10 2.77 6.71 -7.34
CA GLY A 10 1.62 5.82 -7.12
C GLY A 10 1.38 4.88 -8.31
N THR A 11 0.27 4.14 -8.30
CA THR A 11 -0.06 3.17 -9.35
C THR A 11 -0.38 3.82 -10.70
N GLU A 12 -1.01 5.00 -10.71
CA GLU A 12 -1.55 5.65 -11.91
C GLU A 12 -0.74 6.86 -12.39
N GLY A 13 0.25 7.31 -11.61
CA GLY A 13 1.02 8.50 -11.94
C GLY A 13 1.93 8.97 -10.81
N ALA A 14 2.87 9.84 -11.14
CA ALA A 14 3.72 10.54 -10.20
C ALA A 14 3.03 11.83 -9.72
N ARG A 15 3.21 12.14 -8.44
CA ARG A 15 2.81 13.40 -7.80
C ARG A 15 4.03 14.10 -7.25
N ALA A 16 4.05 15.41 -7.34
CA ALA A 16 5.08 16.23 -6.72
C ALA A 16 4.43 17.31 -5.84
N GLY A 17 4.97 17.52 -4.65
CA GLY A 17 4.58 18.58 -3.73
C GLY A 17 5.78 19.41 -3.33
N VAL A 18 5.62 20.73 -3.30
CA VAL A 18 6.62 21.67 -2.80
C VAL A 18 6.14 22.18 -1.45
N PHE A 19 6.97 21.99 -0.41
CA PHE A 19 6.68 22.41 0.95
C PHE A 19 7.69 23.46 1.42
N ASP A 20 7.27 24.38 2.28
CA ASP A 20 8.16 25.25 3.03
C ASP A 20 8.56 24.65 4.39
N GLU A 21 9.50 25.29 5.08
CA GLU A 21 9.97 24.85 6.41
C GLU A 21 8.92 24.95 7.52
N ALA A 22 7.83 25.70 7.29
CA ALA A 22 6.72 25.84 8.23
C ALA A 22 5.64 24.74 8.06
N GLY A 23 5.76 23.89 7.03
CA GLY A 23 4.80 22.84 6.72
C GLY A 23 3.73 23.23 5.73
N THR A 24 3.82 24.43 5.15
CA THR A 24 2.84 24.85 4.12
C THR A 24 3.14 24.14 2.81
N ARG A 25 2.15 23.46 2.26
CA ARG A 25 2.21 22.96 0.89
C ARG A 25 2.00 24.13 -0.07
N VAL A 26 3.09 24.60 -0.67
CA VAL A 26 3.10 25.75 -1.58
C VAL A 26 2.46 25.43 -2.93
N SER A 27 2.71 24.22 -3.42
CA SER A 27 2.15 23.74 -4.68
C SER A 27 2.11 22.22 -4.74
N THR A 28 1.33 21.72 -5.71
CA THR A 28 1.32 20.30 -6.07
C THR A 28 1.00 20.15 -7.55
N ALA A 29 1.54 19.09 -8.17
CA ALA A 29 1.22 18.71 -9.53
C ALA A 29 1.25 17.19 -9.68
N SER A 30 0.69 16.66 -10.77
CA SER A 30 0.68 15.23 -11.05
C SER A 30 0.81 14.95 -12.55
N ALA A 31 1.45 13.84 -12.87
CA ALA A 31 1.61 13.39 -14.26
C ALA A 31 1.29 11.88 -14.35
N PRO A 32 0.35 11.48 -15.22
CA PRO A 32 -0.05 10.08 -15.34
C PRO A 32 0.95 9.27 -16.17
N TYR A 33 0.90 7.94 -15.98
CA TYR A 33 1.47 6.91 -16.82
C TYR A 33 0.55 5.69 -16.88
N GLN A 34 0.86 4.75 -17.77
CA GLN A 34 -0.02 3.61 -18.02
C GLN A 34 0.51 2.33 -17.39
N THR A 35 -0.43 1.47 -16.98
CA THR A 35 -0.16 0.08 -16.58
C THR A 35 -0.56 -0.86 -17.70
N ALA A 36 0.32 -1.78 -18.05
CA ALA A 36 0.03 -2.89 -18.96
C ALA A 36 -0.41 -4.13 -18.18
N TYR A 37 -1.37 -4.85 -18.72
CA TYR A 37 -1.88 -6.11 -18.17
C TYR A 37 -1.71 -7.21 -19.23
N PRO A 38 -0.46 -7.72 -19.44
CA PRO A 38 -0.20 -8.66 -20.56
C PRO A 38 -0.93 -10.00 -20.42
N HIS A 39 -1.19 -10.44 -19.18
CA HIS A 39 -1.93 -11.66 -18.87
C HIS A 39 -2.80 -11.46 -17.63
N PRO A 40 -3.82 -12.31 -17.38
CA PRO A 40 -4.58 -12.28 -16.14
C PRO A 40 -3.66 -12.39 -14.90
N GLY A 41 -3.79 -11.47 -13.97
CA GLY A 41 -2.97 -11.40 -12.76
C GLY A 41 -1.58 -10.78 -12.95
N TRP A 42 -1.21 -10.37 -14.17
CA TRP A 42 0.03 -9.65 -14.46
C TRP A 42 -0.22 -8.16 -14.54
N ALA A 43 0.71 -7.38 -13.99
CA ALA A 43 0.67 -5.93 -14.04
C ALA A 43 2.09 -5.38 -14.19
N GLU A 44 2.34 -4.62 -15.25
CA GLU A 44 3.67 -4.15 -15.62
C GLU A 44 3.66 -2.65 -15.96
N GLN A 45 4.77 -1.98 -15.65
CA GLN A 45 5.03 -0.60 -16.06
C GLN A 45 6.47 -0.44 -16.55
N ASN A 46 6.70 0.53 -17.44
CA ASN A 46 8.05 0.89 -17.84
C ASN A 46 8.67 1.85 -16.79
N PRO A 47 9.79 1.49 -16.12
CA PRO A 47 10.41 2.38 -15.12
C PRO A 47 10.83 3.75 -15.66
N ARG A 48 11.10 3.86 -16.97
CA ARG A 48 11.41 5.14 -17.61
C ARG A 48 10.23 6.12 -17.60
N ASP A 49 9.00 5.59 -17.60
CA ASP A 49 7.79 6.43 -17.52
C ASP A 49 7.61 7.04 -16.13
N TRP A 50 8.03 6.34 -15.07
CA TRP A 50 8.06 6.89 -13.71
C TRP A 50 8.95 8.12 -13.63
N TRP A 51 10.19 8.02 -14.17
CA TRP A 51 11.10 9.16 -14.20
C TRP A 51 10.54 10.31 -15.03
N SER A 52 10.04 10.02 -16.23
CA SER A 52 9.47 11.03 -17.11
C SER A 52 8.27 11.75 -16.50
N ALA A 53 7.41 11.02 -15.81
CA ALA A 53 6.27 11.59 -15.09
C ALA A 53 6.72 12.42 -13.88
N THR A 54 7.73 11.93 -13.15
CA THR A 54 8.34 12.66 -12.04
C THR A 54 8.87 14.01 -12.50
N VAL A 55 9.62 14.05 -13.60
CA VAL A 55 10.15 15.29 -14.17
C VAL A 55 9.02 16.25 -14.54
N ARG A 56 7.96 15.78 -15.18
CA ARG A 56 6.80 16.63 -15.53
C ARG A 56 6.11 17.18 -14.28
N ALA A 57 5.78 16.33 -13.32
CA ALA A 57 5.09 16.74 -12.10
C ALA A 57 5.95 17.70 -11.24
N ALA A 58 7.25 17.39 -11.09
CA ALA A 58 8.15 18.24 -10.32
C ALA A 58 8.31 19.64 -10.95
N ARG A 59 8.52 19.72 -12.27
CA ARG A 59 8.63 21.01 -12.98
C ARG A 59 7.36 21.84 -12.83
N GLU A 60 6.20 21.26 -13.05
CA GLU A 60 4.91 21.94 -12.92
C GLU A 60 4.70 22.46 -11.50
N ALA A 61 5.01 21.64 -10.48
CA ALA A 61 4.90 22.06 -9.08
C ALA A 61 5.87 23.21 -8.74
N LEU A 62 7.12 23.11 -9.17
CA LEU A 62 8.15 24.14 -8.95
C LEU A 62 7.83 25.45 -9.68
N GLU A 63 7.35 25.39 -10.92
CA GLU A 63 6.91 26.56 -11.68
C GLU A 63 5.71 27.25 -11.01
N THR A 64 4.71 26.46 -10.55
CA THR A 64 3.54 26.99 -9.83
C THR A 64 3.96 27.68 -8.52
N ALA A 65 4.93 27.09 -7.79
CA ALA A 65 5.49 27.68 -6.58
C ALA A 65 6.43 28.85 -6.83
N SER A 66 6.88 29.06 -8.08
CA SER A 66 7.96 30.01 -8.45
C SER A 66 9.27 29.72 -7.70
N VAL A 67 9.56 28.41 -7.47
CA VAL A 67 10.75 27.91 -6.75
C VAL A 67 11.73 27.28 -7.75
N ARG A 68 13.03 27.59 -7.60
CA ARG A 68 14.11 26.97 -8.39
C ARG A 68 15.18 26.30 -7.52
N SER A 69 15.20 26.64 -6.23
CA SER A 69 16.15 26.07 -5.28
C SER A 69 15.37 25.32 -4.21
N VAL A 70 15.69 24.04 -4.02
CA VAL A 70 15.16 23.19 -2.95
C VAL A 70 16.31 22.68 -2.10
N ARG A 71 16.07 22.50 -0.79
CA ARG A 71 17.08 22.03 0.16
C ARG A 71 17.21 20.52 0.14
N ALA A 72 16.07 19.84 0.01
CA ALA A 72 16.04 18.38 -0.01
C ALA A 72 14.98 17.85 -0.99
N VAL A 73 15.24 16.64 -1.51
CA VAL A 73 14.34 15.88 -2.38
C VAL A 73 14.16 14.49 -1.77
N GLY A 74 12.90 14.03 -1.65
CA GLY A 74 12.58 12.68 -1.23
C GLY A 74 11.58 12.03 -2.17
N VAL A 75 11.66 10.69 -2.26
CA VAL A 75 10.78 9.90 -3.11
C VAL A 75 10.16 8.74 -2.33
N ALA A 76 8.86 8.55 -2.51
CA ALA A 76 8.12 7.37 -2.06
C ALA A 76 7.50 6.66 -3.25
N THR A 77 7.29 5.37 -3.13
CA THR A 77 6.73 4.57 -4.23
C THR A 77 5.81 3.48 -3.71
N THR A 78 5.00 2.93 -4.61
CA THR A 78 4.30 1.66 -4.33
C THR A 78 5.31 0.52 -4.10
N SER A 79 4.98 -0.43 -3.23
CA SER A 79 5.81 -1.60 -2.91
C SER A 79 4.97 -2.90 -2.95
N SER A 80 5.46 -3.98 -3.54
CA SER A 80 6.78 -4.25 -4.12
C SER A 80 6.72 -4.10 -5.65
N SER A 81 7.07 -2.96 -6.18
CA SER A 81 7.22 -2.78 -7.64
C SER A 81 8.66 -3.08 -8.01
N VAL A 82 8.92 -4.27 -8.60
CA VAL A 82 10.27 -4.82 -8.79
C VAL A 82 10.85 -4.40 -10.12
N VAL A 83 12.05 -3.82 -10.09
CA VAL A 83 12.86 -3.45 -11.25
C VAL A 83 14.01 -4.43 -11.47
N VAL A 84 14.38 -4.60 -12.74
CA VAL A 84 15.50 -5.42 -13.19
C VAL A 84 16.37 -4.56 -14.10
N LEU A 85 17.61 -4.24 -13.67
CA LEU A 85 18.48 -3.28 -14.33
C LEU A 85 19.80 -3.92 -14.74
N ASP A 86 20.41 -3.41 -15.82
CA ASP A 86 21.76 -3.74 -16.24
C ASP A 86 22.83 -2.97 -15.43
N ASP A 87 24.09 -3.13 -15.79
CA ASP A 87 25.26 -2.51 -15.15
C ASP A 87 25.29 -0.97 -15.32
N THR A 88 24.52 -0.43 -16.25
CA THR A 88 24.36 1.03 -16.45
C THR A 88 23.20 1.60 -15.65
N GLY A 89 22.42 0.76 -14.95
CA GLY A 89 21.18 1.14 -14.27
C GLY A 89 19.98 1.30 -15.21
N ALA A 90 20.10 0.82 -16.46
CA ALA A 90 18.97 0.86 -17.39
C ALA A 90 18.05 -0.36 -17.22
N PRO A 91 16.71 -0.16 -17.25
CA PRO A 91 15.76 -1.27 -17.16
C PRO A 91 15.90 -2.25 -18.33
N ILE A 92 16.09 -3.54 -18.02
CA ILE A 92 16.17 -4.65 -18.99
C ILE A 92 14.77 -5.05 -19.46
N ARG A 93 13.79 -4.91 -18.57
CA ARG A 93 12.39 -5.27 -18.84
C ARG A 93 11.43 -4.30 -18.12
N PRO A 94 10.11 -4.33 -18.45
CA PRO A 94 9.11 -3.65 -17.62
C PRO A 94 9.12 -4.15 -16.17
N ALA A 95 8.89 -3.26 -15.21
CA ALA A 95 8.81 -3.60 -13.80
C ALA A 95 7.57 -4.46 -13.50
N LEU A 96 7.70 -5.38 -12.54
CA LEU A 96 6.60 -6.17 -11.99
C LEU A 96 5.96 -5.36 -10.85
N LEU A 97 4.71 -4.95 -11.02
CA LEU A 97 4.06 -4.08 -10.04
C LEU A 97 3.68 -4.79 -8.74
N TRP A 98 3.42 -4.01 -7.70
CA TRP A 98 3.00 -4.48 -6.38
C TRP A 98 1.76 -5.41 -6.44
N MET A 99 0.81 -5.16 -7.34
CA MET A 99 -0.41 -5.95 -7.52
C MET A 99 -0.23 -7.18 -8.41
N ASP A 100 0.97 -7.39 -8.97
CA ASP A 100 1.26 -8.53 -9.86
C ASP A 100 1.35 -9.82 -9.06
N SER A 101 0.50 -10.79 -9.38
CA SER A 101 0.37 -12.05 -8.64
C SER A 101 0.95 -13.27 -9.37
N ARG A 102 1.77 -13.04 -10.43
CA ARG A 102 2.35 -14.14 -11.23
C ARG A 102 3.23 -15.10 -10.42
N ALA A 103 3.84 -14.62 -9.33
CA ALA A 103 4.75 -15.40 -8.48
C ALA A 103 4.02 -16.24 -7.41
N GLY A 104 2.77 -16.64 -7.66
CA GLY A 104 1.98 -17.42 -6.69
C GLY A 104 2.56 -18.78 -6.35
N ALA A 105 3.17 -19.48 -7.32
CA ALA A 105 3.83 -20.77 -7.09
C ALA A 105 5.12 -20.62 -6.27
N GLU A 106 5.86 -19.55 -6.51
CA GLU A 106 7.08 -19.20 -5.79
C GLU A 106 6.75 -18.79 -4.33
N SER A 107 5.70 -18.01 -4.13
CA SER A 107 5.17 -17.68 -2.80
C SER A 107 4.81 -18.93 -2.01
N ALA A 108 4.09 -19.90 -2.62
CA ALA A 108 3.76 -21.15 -1.96
C ALA A 108 5.00 -21.94 -1.51
N ARG A 109 6.12 -21.90 -2.27
CA ARG A 109 7.38 -22.53 -1.88
C ARG A 109 8.03 -21.89 -0.66
N THR A 110 7.85 -20.57 -0.44
CA THR A 110 8.38 -19.93 0.79
C THR A 110 7.71 -20.49 2.05
N ALA A 111 6.43 -20.87 1.97
CA ALA A 111 5.70 -21.48 3.08
C ALA A 111 6.18 -22.90 3.44
N GLU A 112 6.94 -23.56 2.55
CA GLU A 112 7.48 -24.90 2.79
C GLU A 112 8.84 -24.87 3.50
N ILE A 113 9.41 -23.66 3.69
CA ILE A 113 10.76 -23.49 4.28
C ILE A 113 10.61 -22.97 5.71
N ASP A 114 11.21 -23.70 6.64
CA ASP A 114 11.34 -23.23 8.02
C ASP A 114 12.62 -22.40 8.17
N HIS A 115 12.46 -21.06 8.08
CA HIS A 115 13.57 -20.12 8.20
C HIS A 115 13.21 -18.95 9.14
N PRO A 116 14.14 -18.54 10.05
CA PRO A 116 13.86 -17.48 11.02
C PRO A 116 13.37 -16.16 10.42
N SER A 117 13.89 -15.76 9.25
CA SER A 117 13.52 -14.51 8.60
C SER A 117 12.06 -14.51 8.13
N LEU A 118 11.49 -15.66 7.74
CA LEU A 118 10.11 -15.77 7.28
C LEU A 118 9.08 -15.56 8.40
N ARG A 119 9.49 -15.68 9.66
CA ARG A 119 8.59 -15.40 10.80
C ARG A 119 8.07 -13.96 10.79
N PHE A 120 8.89 -12.99 10.31
CA PHE A 120 8.50 -11.59 10.19
C PHE A 120 7.52 -11.34 9.03
N ALA A 121 7.43 -12.29 8.11
CA ALA A 121 6.43 -12.31 7.04
C ALA A 121 5.17 -13.12 7.39
N GLY A 122 5.02 -13.52 8.67
CA GLY A 122 3.94 -14.42 9.11
C GLY A 122 4.09 -15.85 8.59
N GLY A 123 5.34 -16.31 8.37
CA GLY A 123 5.70 -17.67 7.97
C GLY A 123 5.84 -17.90 6.46
N SER A 124 5.47 -16.93 5.63
CA SER A 124 5.63 -17.03 4.15
C SER A 124 5.56 -15.67 3.49
N ASP A 125 6.26 -15.50 2.38
CA ASP A 125 6.19 -14.30 1.57
C ASP A 125 4.92 -14.25 0.71
N SER A 126 4.41 -13.06 0.45
CA SER A 126 3.31 -12.86 -0.50
C SER A 126 3.80 -12.94 -1.95
N SER A 127 2.97 -13.45 -2.86
CA SER A 127 3.25 -13.44 -4.31
C SER A 127 3.51 -12.04 -4.87
N GLU A 128 3.09 -11.02 -4.16
CA GLU A 128 3.25 -9.62 -4.51
C GLU A 128 4.63 -9.06 -4.15
N TRP A 129 5.44 -9.77 -3.33
CA TRP A 129 6.72 -9.27 -2.79
C TRP A 129 7.91 -9.56 -3.70
N LEU A 130 9.03 -8.88 -3.42
CA LEU A 130 10.23 -8.94 -4.24
C LEU A 130 10.81 -10.35 -4.33
N VAL A 131 10.95 -11.07 -3.21
CA VAL A 131 11.63 -12.37 -3.18
C VAL A 131 10.91 -13.41 -4.06
N PRO A 132 9.60 -13.66 -3.94
CA PRO A 132 8.88 -14.54 -4.89
C PRO A 132 8.95 -14.07 -6.34
N LYS A 133 8.93 -12.76 -6.62
CA LYS A 133 9.08 -12.23 -7.98
C LYS A 133 10.49 -12.47 -8.53
N ALA A 134 11.53 -12.35 -7.72
CA ALA A 134 12.90 -12.71 -8.11
C ALA A 134 13.03 -14.21 -8.42
N MET A 135 12.41 -15.08 -7.61
CA MET A 135 12.33 -16.53 -7.89
C MET A 135 11.61 -16.80 -9.22
N TRP A 136 10.52 -16.08 -9.47
CA TRP A 136 9.78 -16.21 -10.73
C TRP A 136 10.63 -15.78 -11.93
N LEU A 137 11.37 -14.65 -11.82
CA LEU A 137 12.28 -14.16 -12.85
C LEU A 137 13.39 -15.18 -13.13
N ALA A 138 14.04 -15.70 -12.10
CA ALA A 138 15.08 -16.71 -12.26
C ALA A 138 14.59 -17.97 -12.98
N ARG A 139 13.34 -18.36 -12.76
CA ARG A 139 12.75 -19.58 -13.36
C ARG A 139 12.17 -19.35 -14.76
N ASN A 140 11.50 -18.23 -14.99
CA ASN A 140 10.69 -18.00 -16.20
C ASN A 140 11.35 -17.04 -17.19
N GLU A 141 12.25 -16.18 -16.71
CA GLU A 141 13.05 -15.24 -17.51
C GLU A 141 14.55 -15.34 -17.15
N PRO A 142 15.17 -16.53 -17.24
CA PRO A 142 16.54 -16.75 -16.75
C PRO A 142 17.59 -15.86 -17.45
N GLU A 143 17.37 -15.48 -18.69
CA GLU A 143 18.25 -14.57 -19.43
C GLU A 143 18.20 -13.17 -18.84
N ASN A 144 17.00 -12.64 -18.53
CA ASN A 144 16.85 -11.34 -17.89
C ASN A 144 17.41 -11.36 -16.46
N TYR A 145 17.15 -12.41 -15.70
CA TYR A 145 17.69 -12.57 -14.35
C TYR A 145 19.21 -12.63 -14.34
N ALA A 146 19.83 -13.39 -15.25
CA ALA A 146 21.28 -13.52 -15.37
C ALA A 146 21.95 -12.22 -15.86
N ALA A 147 21.31 -11.46 -16.75
CA ALA A 147 21.82 -10.18 -17.26
C ALA A 147 21.68 -9.05 -16.23
N ALA A 148 20.83 -9.23 -15.20
CA ALA A 148 20.61 -8.22 -14.19
C ALA A 148 21.85 -8.04 -13.30
N THR A 149 22.37 -6.82 -13.24
CA THR A 149 23.33 -6.38 -12.23
C THR A 149 22.61 -5.93 -10.98
N HIS A 150 21.43 -5.31 -11.14
CA HIS A 150 20.61 -4.80 -10.05
C HIS A 150 19.18 -5.33 -10.13
N ILE A 151 18.69 -5.86 -9.02
CA ILE A 151 17.29 -6.16 -8.76
C ILE A 151 16.90 -5.42 -7.48
N GLY A 152 15.81 -4.68 -7.51
CA GLY A 152 15.34 -3.89 -6.37
C GLY A 152 13.92 -3.40 -6.60
N GLU A 153 13.52 -2.42 -5.83
CA GLU A 153 12.19 -1.84 -5.95
C GLU A 153 12.21 -0.47 -6.64
N SER A 154 11.03 0.02 -6.98
CA SER A 154 10.87 1.31 -7.64
C SER A 154 11.52 2.47 -6.88
N VAL A 155 11.49 2.46 -5.54
CA VAL A 155 12.14 3.49 -4.70
C VAL A 155 13.66 3.49 -4.88
N ASP A 156 14.28 2.31 -5.00
CA ASP A 156 15.72 2.16 -5.18
C ASP A 156 16.15 2.66 -6.57
N TYR A 157 15.36 2.34 -7.60
CA TYR A 157 15.55 2.86 -8.95
C TYR A 157 15.44 4.39 -8.99
N MET A 158 14.47 4.96 -8.29
CA MET A 158 14.32 6.41 -8.24
C MET A 158 15.46 7.08 -7.48
N THR A 159 15.95 6.47 -6.40
CA THR A 159 17.13 6.93 -5.67
C THR A 159 18.37 6.92 -6.59
N LEU A 160 18.57 5.83 -7.35
CA LEU A 160 19.62 5.75 -8.37
C LEU A 160 19.50 6.88 -9.43
N ARG A 161 18.29 7.15 -9.90
CA ARG A 161 18.05 8.23 -10.89
C ARG A 161 18.35 9.62 -10.32
N LEU A 162 18.05 9.85 -9.05
CA LEU A 162 18.29 11.14 -8.39
C LEU A 162 19.77 11.35 -8.06
N THR A 163 20.47 10.35 -7.55
CA THR A 163 21.81 10.47 -6.97
C THR A 163 22.93 9.87 -7.83
N GLY A 164 22.62 8.84 -8.60
CA GLY A 164 23.60 7.95 -9.22
C GLY A 164 24.09 6.81 -8.30
N HIS A 165 23.54 6.67 -7.09
CA HIS A 165 23.90 5.63 -6.12
C HIS A 165 22.78 4.58 -5.99
N TRP A 166 23.17 3.29 -5.96
CA TRP A 166 22.26 2.16 -5.75
C TRP A 166 22.10 1.93 -4.25
N VAL A 167 21.08 2.53 -3.65
CA VAL A 167 20.79 2.51 -2.22
C VAL A 167 19.37 2.01 -2.00
N GLY A 168 19.20 1.06 -1.08
CA GLY A 168 17.91 0.49 -0.69
C GLY A 168 17.24 1.26 0.45
N SER A 169 15.91 1.27 0.43
CA SER A 169 15.13 1.75 1.56
C SER A 169 14.99 0.64 2.61
N ARG A 170 15.36 0.92 3.88
CA ARG A 170 15.18 -0.02 5.00
C ARG A 170 13.72 -0.46 5.14
N LEU A 171 12.79 0.45 4.95
CA LEU A 171 11.36 0.14 5.02
C LEU A 171 10.97 -0.94 4.02
N ASN A 172 11.42 -0.82 2.76
CA ASN A 172 11.17 -1.81 1.71
C ASN A 172 11.93 -3.11 2.00
N ALA A 173 13.20 -3.01 2.35
CA ALA A 173 14.06 -4.17 2.60
C ALA A 173 13.52 -5.05 3.74
N THR A 174 13.15 -4.43 4.87
CA THR A 174 12.62 -5.16 6.03
C THR A 174 11.25 -5.77 5.74
N CYS A 175 10.37 -5.03 5.05
CA CYS A 175 9.01 -5.51 4.78
C CYS A 175 8.94 -6.53 3.64
N LYS A 176 9.86 -6.49 2.64
CA LYS A 176 9.65 -7.20 1.37
C LYS A 176 10.83 -8.06 0.90
N TRP A 177 12.02 -7.94 1.55
CA TRP A 177 13.23 -8.72 1.18
C TRP A 177 13.69 -9.64 2.30
N ASN A 178 12.94 -9.70 3.42
CA ASN A 178 13.32 -10.45 4.63
C ASN A 178 14.64 -9.95 5.27
N TYR A 179 15.02 -8.68 5.03
CA TYR A 179 16.17 -8.05 5.66
C TYR A 179 15.91 -7.82 7.15
N ASP A 180 16.89 -8.14 7.98
CA ASP A 180 16.86 -7.83 9.41
C ASP A 180 17.89 -6.75 9.73
N HIS A 181 17.43 -5.53 10.03
CA HIS A 181 18.31 -4.40 10.31
C HIS A 181 19.11 -4.56 11.60
N ARG A 182 18.70 -5.43 12.51
CA ARG A 182 19.42 -5.71 13.77
C ARG A 182 20.67 -6.54 13.51
N GLU A 183 20.64 -7.39 12.50
CA GLU A 183 21.77 -8.19 12.00
C GLU A 183 22.53 -7.44 10.89
N ASP A 184 21.96 -6.33 10.38
CA ASP A 184 22.42 -5.60 9.19
C ASP A 184 22.75 -6.54 8.01
N ALA A 185 21.86 -7.48 7.76
CA ALA A 185 22.12 -8.56 6.83
C ALA A 185 20.89 -8.96 6.00
N LEU A 186 21.14 -9.22 4.71
CA LEU A 186 20.23 -9.95 3.84
C LEU A 186 20.35 -11.47 4.13
N PRO A 187 19.24 -12.22 4.17
CA PRO A 187 19.24 -13.65 4.48
C PRO A 187 19.69 -14.48 3.27
N SER A 188 20.99 -14.44 2.96
CA SER A 188 21.58 -15.12 1.79
C SER A 188 21.39 -16.64 1.83
N ASP A 189 21.32 -17.22 3.02
CA ASP A 189 21.02 -18.64 3.22
C ASP A 189 19.56 -19.00 2.90
N LEU A 190 18.60 -18.12 3.20
CA LEU A 190 17.21 -18.25 2.75
C LEU A 190 17.15 -18.18 1.21
N TYR A 191 17.81 -17.20 0.60
CA TYR A 191 17.83 -17.05 -0.86
C TYR A 191 18.43 -18.28 -1.56
N ALA A 192 19.48 -18.87 -0.98
CA ALA A 192 20.05 -20.12 -1.49
C ALA A 192 19.05 -21.28 -1.40
N GLN A 193 18.32 -21.43 -0.28
CA GLN A 193 17.28 -22.45 -0.13
C GLN A 193 16.13 -22.25 -1.12
N LEU A 194 15.81 -21.00 -1.47
CA LEU A 194 14.80 -20.65 -2.45
C LEU A 194 15.26 -20.81 -3.91
N GLY A 195 16.56 -21.11 -4.15
CA GLY A 195 17.13 -21.35 -5.48
C GLY A 195 17.56 -20.08 -6.21
N ILE A 196 17.79 -19.00 -5.50
CA ILE A 196 18.26 -17.69 -6.00
C ILE A 196 19.47 -17.19 -5.16
N PRO A 197 20.57 -17.95 -5.05
CA PRO A 197 21.68 -17.68 -4.14
C PRO A 197 22.38 -16.34 -4.41
N ASP A 198 22.34 -15.86 -5.64
CA ASP A 198 22.95 -14.61 -6.10
C ASP A 198 22.05 -13.38 -5.94
N LEU A 199 20.83 -13.52 -5.41
CA LEU A 199 19.92 -12.38 -5.23
C LEU A 199 20.53 -11.32 -4.30
N ALA A 200 21.19 -11.74 -3.22
CA ALA A 200 21.81 -10.81 -2.29
C ALA A 200 22.84 -9.88 -2.96
N GLU A 201 23.56 -10.39 -3.98
CA GLU A 201 24.56 -9.61 -4.74
C GLU A 201 23.90 -8.58 -5.68
N LYS A 202 22.64 -8.81 -6.09
CA LYS A 202 21.89 -7.95 -7.00
C LYS A 202 21.06 -6.88 -6.26
N LEU A 203 20.74 -7.12 -4.99
CA LEU A 203 20.04 -6.15 -4.14
C LEU A 203 20.96 -4.99 -3.72
N PRO A 204 20.43 -3.83 -3.33
CA PRO A 204 21.24 -2.79 -2.71
C PRO A 204 21.97 -3.31 -1.47
N HIS A 205 23.27 -3.05 -1.37
CA HIS A 205 24.07 -3.36 -0.17
C HIS A 205 24.01 -2.25 0.86
N ASP A 206 23.94 -0.98 0.39
CA ASP A 206 23.72 0.17 1.24
C ASP A 206 22.22 0.31 1.47
N ILE A 207 21.77 0.11 2.71
CA ILE A 207 20.36 0.15 3.11
C ILE A 207 20.17 1.29 4.12
N ALA A 208 19.51 2.35 3.69
CA ALA A 208 19.29 3.57 4.48
C ALA A 208 17.94 3.58 5.20
N ALA A 209 17.91 4.09 6.44
CA ALA A 209 16.67 4.34 7.15
C ALA A 209 15.86 5.47 6.48
N VAL A 210 14.54 5.43 6.67
CA VAL A 210 13.65 6.49 6.19
C VAL A 210 14.05 7.83 6.80
N GLY A 211 14.40 8.79 5.94
CA GLY A 211 14.89 10.12 6.30
C GLY A 211 16.41 10.27 6.30
N ASP A 212 17.19 9.19 6.24
CA ASP A 212 18.66 9.28 6.15
C ASP A 212 19.08 9.88 4.80
N ILE A 213 20.12 10.72 4.83
CA ILE A 213 20.70 11.30 3.60
C ILE A 213 21.42 10.20 2.82
N VAL A 214 21.04 10.01 1.55
CA VAL A 214 21.58 9.00 0.65
C VAL A 214 22.50 9.59 -0.44
N GLY A 215 22.66 10.88 -0.46
CA GLY A 215 23.55 11.59 -1.38
C GLY A 215 23.06 12.99 -1.72
N GLU A 216 23.74 13.61 -2.69
CA GLU A 216 23.31 14.87 -3.30
C GLU A 216 22.57 14.60 -4.61
N LEU A 217 21.65 15.48 -4.95
CA LEU A 217 20.97 15.45 -6.24
C LEU A 217 22.02 15.62 -7.36
N SER A 218 22.12 14.64 -8.24
CA SER A 218 23.07 14.65 -9.34
C SER A 218 22.82 15.87 -10.27
N ARG A 219 23.86 16.40 -10.90
CA ARG A 219 23.71 17.53 -11.83
C ARG A 219 22.75 17.22 -12.98
N ALA A 220 22.74 15.97 -13.44
CA ALA A 220 21.83 15.52 -14.49
C ALA A 220 20.38 15.55 -14.02
N ALA A 221 20.09 14.96 -12.85
CA ALA A 221 18.75 14.96 -12.26
C ALA A 221 18.29 16.40 -11.94
N ALA A 222 19.15 17.24 -11.37
CA ALA A 222 18.84 18.65 -11.10
C ALA A 222 18.41 19.40 -12.37
N ALA A 223 19.17 19.22 -13.47
CA ALA A 223 18.85 19.83 -14.76
C ALA A 223 17.52 19.31 -15.35
N GLU A 224 17.25 18.00 -15.23
CA GLU A 224 15.99 17.42 -15.69
C GLU A 224 14.79 17.89 -14.85
N LEU A 225 14.95 17.97 -13.53
CA LEU A 225 13.89 18.45 -12.61
C LEU A 225 13.70 19.99 -12.68
N GLY A 226 14.67 20.73 -13.18
CA GLY A 226 14.61 22.19 -13.26
C GLY A 226 14.93 22.88 -11.94
N VAL A 227 15.73 22.24 -11.08
CA VAL A 227 16.19 22.78 -9.79
C VAL A 227 17.67 23.13 -9.82
N GLU A 228 18.09 24.05 -8.95
CA GLU A 228 19.50 24.37 -8.77
C GLU A 228 20.25 23.20 -8.11
N PRO A 229 21.54 22.97 -8.45
CA PRO A 229 22.35 21.96 -7.79
C PRO A 229 22.55 22.25 -6.29
N GLY A 230 22.77 21.18 -5.50
CA GLY A 230 23.09 21.27 -4.06
C GLY A 230 21.98 20.81 -3.14
N ALA A 231 20.86 20.32 -3.66
CA ALA A 231 19.85 19.66 -2.83
C ALA A 231 20.35 18.29 -2.35
N ILE A 232 20.11 17.97 -1.08
CA ILE A 232 20.31 16.61 -0.58
C ILE A 232 19.16 15.69 -1.04
N VAL A 233 19.44 14.41 -1.18
CA VAL A 233 18.44 13.36 -1.38
C VAL A 233 18.42 12.49 -0.14
N PHE A 234 17.22 12.22 0.39
CA PHE A 234 17.04 11.37 1.55
C PHE A 234 16.21 10.13 1.19
N ALA A 235 16.43 9.04 1.94
CA ALA A 235 15.72 7.79 1.78
C ALA A 235 14.23 7.96 2.11
N GLY A 236 13.39 7.62 1.16
CA GLY A 236 11.96 7.45 1.37
C GLY A 236 11.59 5.99 1.58
N GLY A 237 10.45 5.56 1.02
CA GLY A 237 10.00 4.19 1.19
C GLY A 237 8.61 3.93 0.61
N ILE A 238 7.89 3.00 1.22
CA ILE A 238 6.55 2.57 0.81
C ILE A 238 5.54 3.70 1.07
N ASP A 239 4.85 4.12 0.03
CA ASP A 239 3.92 5.26 0.03
C ASP A 239 2.88 5.20 1.17
N ALA A 240 2.17 4.09 1.30
CA ALA A 240 1.15 3.90 2.32
C ALA A 240 1.72 3.92 3.75
N HIS A 241 2.92 3.35 3.95
CA HIS A 241 3.55 3.25 5.27
C HIS A 241 4.05 4.60 5.79
N LEU A 242 4.47 5.50 4.89
CA LEU A 242 4.87 6.85 5.24
C LEU A 242 3.72 7.69 5.82
N ALA A 243 2.46 7.26 5.67
CA ALA A 243 1.34 7.90 6.35
C ALA A 243 1.55 8.00 7.87
N LEU A 244 2.21 7.00 8.50
CA LEU A 244 2.51 7.05 9.94
C LEU A 244 3.45 8.20 10.30
N VAL A 245 4.39 8.56 9.42
CA VAL A 245 5.27 9.72 9.64
C VAL A 245 4.45 11.01 9.68
N ALA A 246 3.53 11.19 8.74
CA ALA A 246 2.66 12.37 8.72
C ALA A 246 1.72 12.41 9.93
N LEU A 247 1.18 11.25 10.33
CA LEU A 247 0.25 11.13 11.45
C LEU A 247 0.93 11.23 12.82
N SER A 248 2.26 11.03 12.90
CA SER A 248 3.01 11.19 14.16
C SER A 248 2.95 12.61 14.73
N GLY A 249 2.53 13.59 13.91
CA GLY A 249 2.27 14.97 14.37
C GLY A 249 0.97 15.13 15.14
N VAL A 250 0.01 14.22 15.01
CA VAL A 250 -1.33 14.30 15.63
C VAL A 250 -1.59 13.17 16.62
N SER A 251 -0.94 12.02 16.49
CA SER A 251 -1.04 10.89 17.41
C SER A 251 0.30 10.21 17.63
N ARG A 252 0.50 9.67 18.83
CA ARG A 252 1.70 8.89 19.16
C ARG A 252 1.66 7.48 18.56
N ASN A 253 0.47 6.88 18.53
CA ASN A 253 0.26 5.50 18.08
C ASN A 253 -0.89 5.44 17.06
N PRO A 254 -0.76 6.12 15.90
CA PRO A 254 -1.83 6.12 14.92
C PRO A 254 -1.97 4.77 14.24
N VAL A 255 -3.21 4.35 13.99
CA VAL A 255 -3.50 3.32 13.00
C VAL A 255 -3.87 4.02 11.71
N ALA A 256 -3.05 3.86 10.68
CA ALA A 256 -3.32 4.42 9.37
C ALA A 256 -4.07 3.42 8.49
N ILE A 257 -5.20 3.84 7.92
CA ILE A 257 -5.95 3.09 6.90
C ILE A 257 -5.96 3.89 5.61
N VAL A 258 -5.18 3.44 4.64
CA VAL A 258 -5.22 4.00 3.28
C VAL A 258 -6.31 3.28 2.50
N ALA A 259 -7.51 3.88 2.51
CA ALA A 259 -8.73 3.30 1.96
C ALA A 259 -8.96 3.76 0.51
N GLY A 260 -8.59 2.89 -0.42
CA GLY A 260 -8.68 3.11 -1.86
C GLY A 260 -9.34 1.94 -2.60
N THR A 261 -8.76 1.53 -3.71
CA THR A 261 -9.12 0.31 -4.45
C THR A 261 -9.08 -0.91 -3.54
N SER A 262 -8.02 -1.04 -2.76
CA SER A 262 -7.86 -1.91 -1.59
C SER A 262 -7.66 -1.03 -0.35
N ASN A 263 -7.71 -1.60 0.84
CA ASN A 263 -7.33 -0.92 2.06
C ASN A 263 -6.01 -1.50 2.57
N ALA A 264 -5.05 -0.61 2.87
CA ALA A 264 -3.83 -0.93 3.58
C ALA A 264 -3.94 -0.41 5.01
N PHE A 265 -3.58 -1.25 5.99
CA PHE A 265 -3.60 -0.95 7.41
C PHE A 265 -2.18 -1.03 7.93
N ILE A 266 -1.74 0.02 8.59
CA ILE A 266 -0.38 0.14 9.08
C ILE A 266 -0.41 0.69 10.51
N ALA A 267 0.38 0.07 11.39
CA ALA A 267 0.62 0.53 12.75
C ALA A 267 2.02 0.14 13.22
N GLU A 268 2.48 0.72 14.30
CA GLU A 268 3.71 0.31 14.98
C GLU A 268 3.43 -0.13 16.41
N LEU A 269 4.17 -1.14 16.87
CA LEU A 269 4.17 -1.67 18.23
C LEU A 269 5.48 -1.35 18.92
N ASP A 270 5.46 -1.19 20.24
CA ASP A 270 6.69 -1.05 21.06
C ASP A 270 7.40 -2.40 21.26
N GLU A 271 6.67 -3.52 21.25
CA GLU A 271 7.18 -4.88 21.39
C GLU A 271 6.69 -5.80 20.27
N PRO A 272 7.49 -6.81 19.86
CA PRO A 272 7.11 -7.70 18.75
C PRO A 272 6.05 -8.70 19.17
N VAL A 273 4.91 -8.71 18.49
CA VAL A 273 3.88 -9.73 18.65
C VAL A 273 3.67 -10.44 17.31
N PHE A 274 3.97 -11.74 17.27
CA PHE A 274 3.82 -12.56 16.07
C PHE A 274 2.41 -13.11 15.96
N SER A 275 1.79 -12.99 14.79
CA SER A 275 0.48 -13.51 14.48
C SER A 275 0.44 -14.04 13.04
N PRO A 276 -0.24 -15.16 12.78
CA PRO A 276 -0.42 -15.65 11.40
C PRO A 276 -1.43 -14.82 10.60
N THR A 277 -2.17 -13.89 11.24
CA THR A 277 -3.25 -13.13 10.60
C THR A 277 -2.80 -11.81 9.99
N ILE A 278 -1.64 -11.29 10.40
CA ILE A 278 -1.06 -10.02 9.93
C ILE A 278 0.34 -10.25 9.37
N TRP A 279 0.87 -9.26 8.68
CA TRP A 279 2.29 -9.22 8.31
C TRP A 279 3.10 -8.39 9.29
N GLY A 280 4.34 -8.78 9.47
CA GLY A 280 5.23 -8.29 10.51
C GLY A 280 5.26 -9.26 11.72
N PRO A 281 5.76 -8.82 12.86
CA PRO A 281 6.26 -7.48 13.18
C PRO A 281 7.63 -7.22 12.53
N TYR A 282 7.73 -6.15 11.74
CA TYR A 282 8.95 -5.79 11.02
C TYR A 282 9.84 -4.91 11.90
N PRO A 283 11.06 -5.38 12.28
CA PRO A 283 11.92 -4.66 13.21
C PRO A 283 12.46 -3.38 12.60
N GLY A 284 12.25 -2.23 13.26
CA GLY A 284 12.85 -0.95 12.90
C GLY A 284 12.64 -0.48 11.47
N ALA A 285 11.59 -0.97 10.81
CA ALA A 285 11.33 -0.70 9.40
C ALA A 285 11.09 0.79 9.13
N LEU A 286 10.31 1.46 9.99
CA LEU A 286 10.00 2.89 9.88
C LEU A 286 10.60 3.69 11.04
N THR A 287 10.34 3.27 12.28
CA THR A 287 10.92 3.86 13.48
C THR A 287 11.89 2.86 14.08
N HIS A 288 13.13 3.31 14.37
CA HIS A 288 14.26 2.44 14.72
C HIS A 288 13.95 1.42 15.83
N ASP A 289 13.34 1.87 16.93
CA ASP A 289 13.09 1.05 18.11
C ASP A 289 11.65 0.52 18.18
N ARG A 290 10.94 0.50 17.05
CA ARG A 290 9.56 0.04 16.98
C ARG A 290 9.38 -1.08 15.95
N TRP A 291 8.24 -1.74 16.04
CA TRP A 291 7.87 -2.88 15.22
C TRP A 291 6.69 -2.52 14.34
N LEU A 292 6.93 -2.46 13.05
CA LEU A 292 5.87 -2.16 12.08
C LEU A 292 5.04 -3.42 11.81
N ILE A 293 3.72 -3.26 11.77
CA ILE A 293 2.79 -4.30 11.31
C ILE A 293 1.94 -3.81 10.16
N GLU A 294 1.57 -4.73 9.30
CA GLU A 294 0.79 -4.48 8.10
C GLU A 294 -0.39 -5.45 7.99
N GLY A 295 -1.54 -4.94 7.61
CA GLY A 295 -2.71 -5.71 7.24
C GLY A 295 -3.33 -5.18 5.95
N GLY A 296 -4.18 -5.97 5.32
CA GLY A 296 -4.77 -5.53 4.07
C GLY A 296 -6.12 -6.17 3.79
N GLN A 297 -6.99 -5.38 3.17
CA GLN A 297 -8.24 -5.80 2.57
C GLN A 297 -8.15 -5.61 1.06
N VAL A 298 -8.11 -6.72 0.32
CA VAL A 298 -7.78 -6.72 -1.12
C VAL A 298 -8.86 -6.03 -1.95
N SER A 299 -10.12 -6.19 -1.54
CA SER A 299 -11.31 -5.73 -2.26
C SER A 299 -12.10 -4.75 -1.40
N ALA A 300 -11.88 -3.47 -1.58
CA ALA A 300 -12.59 -2.40 -0.87
C ALA A 300 -13.34 -1.48 -1.85
N GLY A 301 -12.79 -0.33 -2.20
CA GLY A 301 -13.37 0.55 -3.22
C GLY A 301 -13.52 -0.13 -4.58
N SER A 302 -12.67 -1.10 -4.90
CA SER A 302 -12.81 -1.93 -6.12
C SER A 302 -14.11 -2.76 -6.13
N ALA A 303 -14.54 -3.30 -5.00
CA ALA A 303 -15.81 -4.01 -4.89
C ALA A 303 -17.00 -3.07 -5.16
N LEU A 304 -16.95 -1.86 -4.61
CA LEU A 304 -17.99 -0.84 -4.82
C LEU A 304 -18.04 -0.39 -6.28
N SER A 305 -16.89 -0.14 -6.91
CA SER A 305 -16.79 0.22 -8.31
C SER A 305 -17.25 -0.91 -9.24
N TRP A 306 -16.79 -2.15 -8.97
CA TRP A 306 -17.20 -3.32 -9.73
C TRP A 306 -18.72 -3.54 -9.66
N LEU A 307 -19.30 -3.46 -8.45
CA LEU A 307 -20.74 -3.61 -8.29
C LEU A 307 -21.51 -2.52 -9.06
N SER A 308 -21.16 -1.25 -8.86
CA SER A 308 -21.87 -0.14 -9.49
C SER A 308 -21.74 -0.14 -11.01
N GLU A 309 -20.53 -0.25 -11.54
CA GLU A 309 -20.24 -0.11 -12.97
C GLU A 309 -20.52 -1.40 -13.77
N ARG A 310 -20.08 -2.57 -13.26
CA ARG A 310 -20.11 -3.82 -14.01
C ARG A 310 -21.39 -4.63 -13.79
N ILE A 311 -21.90 -4.65 -12.57
CA ILE A 311 -23.08 -5.46 -12.22
C ILE A 311 -24.35 -4.65 -12.37
N LEU A 312 -24.41 -3.45 -11.81
CA LEU A 312 -25.60 -2.59 -11.86
C LEU A 312 -25.66 -1.71 -13.10
N GLY A 313 -24.57 -1.60 -13.86
CA GLY A 313 -24.51 -0.79 -15.08
C GLY A 313 -24.72 0.71 -14.83
N VAL A 314 -24.40 1.20 -13.63
CA VAL A 314 -24.57 2.61 -13.26
C VAL A 314 -23.39 3.41 -13.83
N PRO A 315 -23.65 4.39 -14.70
CA PRO A 315 -22.62 5.29 -15.19
C PRO A 315 -21.97 6.10 -14.07
N ARG A 316 -20.69 6.46 -14.21
CA ARG A 316 -19.93 7.20 -13.18
C ARG A 316 -20.59 8.51 -12.77
N ASP A 317 -21.17 9.24 -13.71
CA ASP A 317 -21.89 10.49 -13.46
C ASP A 317 -23.19 10.29 -12.65
N ARG A 318 -23.70 9.07 -12.55
CA ARG A 318 -24.88 8.71 -11.74
C ARG A 318 -24.52 7.98 -10.43
N LEU A 319 -23.26 7.72 -10.17
CA LEU A 319 -22.84 7.05 -8.94
C LEU A 319 -23.33 7.80 -7.68
N GLY A 320 -23.30 9.13 -7.69
CA GLY A 320 -23.81 9.94 -6.59
C GLY A 320 -25.30 9.71 -6.28
N GLN A 321 -26.12 9.40 -7.31
CA GLN A 321 -27.54 9.08 -7.13
C GLN A 321 -27.72 7.70 -6.48
N LEU A 322 -26.91 6.72 -6.88
CA LEU A 322 -26.89 5.39 -6.25
C LEU A 322 -26.48 5.47 -4.78
N VAL A 323 -25.40 6.21 -4.49
CA VAL A 323 -24.93 6.44 -3.10
C VAL A 323 -25.99 7.12 -2.25
N ALA A 324 -26.64 8.18 -2.77
CA ALA A 324 -27.72 8.87 -2.08
C ALA A 324 -28.91 7.94 -1.80
N GLY A 325 -29.37 7.17 -2.80
CA GLY A 325 -30.43 6.19 -2.60
C GLY A 325 -30.07 5.08 -1.61
N ALA A 326 -28.81 4.64 -1.60
CA ALA A 326 -28.32 3.65 -0.64
C ALA A 326 -28.19 4.22 0.79
N SER A 327 -27.98 5.53 0.93
CA SER A 327 -27.93 6.21 2.23
C SER A 327 -29.29 6.27 2.93
N GLU A 328 -30.38 6.23 2.14
CA GLU A 328 -31.77 6.19 2.68
C GLU A 328 -32.16 4.77 3.14
N VAL A 329 -31.39 3.75 2.78
CA VAL A 329 -31.65 2.37 3.22
C VAL A 329 -31.13 2.20 4.66
N PRO A 330 -31.99 1.80 5.61
CA PRO A 330 -31.55 1.57 6.99
C PRO A 330 -30.43 0.53 7.09
N ALA A 331 -29.50 0.77 7.99
CA ALA A 331 -28.36 -0.12 8.21
C ALA A 331 -28.80 -1.53 8.62
N ALA A 332 -28.28 -2.55 7.92
CA ALA A 332 -28.52 -3.97 8.19
C ALA A 332 -30.00 -4.45 8.16
N GLU A 333 -30.95 -3.60 7.79
CA GLU A 333 -32.40 -3.94 7.79
C GLU A 333 -32.94 -4.37 6.42
N HIS A 334 -32.10 -4.41 5.38
CA HIS A 334 -32.50 -4.73 4.00
C HIS A 334 -32.54 -6.24 3.69
N GLY A 335 -32.16 -7.11 4.62
CA GLY A 335 -32.22 -8.58 4.49
C GLY A 335 -31.16 -9.18 3.56
N ILE A 336 -30.23 -8.39 3.04
CA ILE A 336 -29.14 -8.84 2.16
C ILE A 336 -27.85 -8.85 2.97
N LEU A 337 -27.06 -9.91 2.84
CA LEU A 337 -25.71 -10.02 3.39
C LEU A 337 -24.73 -10.26 2.24
N VAL A 338 -23.67 -9.46 2.18
CA VAL A 338 -22.58 -9.62 1.24
C VAL A 338 -21.34 -10.09 1.98
N LEU A 339 -20.56 -10.99 1.37
CA LEU A 339 -19.19 -11.31 1.78
C LEU A 339 -18.25 -10.69 0.75
N ASP A 340 -17.36 -9.80 1.18
CA ASP A 340 -16.52 -8.97 0.30
C ASP A 340 -15.25 -9.68 -0.24
N HIS A 341 -15.17 -11.00 -0.11
CA HIS A 341 -14.00 -11.80 -0.54
C HIS A 341 -13.90 -11.96 -2.07
N PHE A 342 -14.25 -10.93 -2.86
CA PHE A 342 -14.27 -10.99 -4.33
C PHE A 342 -12.90 -11.30 -4.96
N MET A 343 -11.81 -10.99 -4.25
CA MET A 343 -10.42 -11.27 -4.64
C MET A 343 -9.68 -12.14 -3.61
N GLY A 344 -10.39 -12.99 -2.87
CA GLY A 344 -9.84 -13.68 -1.71
C GLY A 344 -9.83 -12.79 -0.47
N ASN A 345 -9.13 -13.24 0.57
CA ASN A 345 -8.93 -12.47 1.79
C ASN A 345 -7.44 -12.45 2.15
N ARG A 346 -6.91 -11.27 2.48
CA ARG A 346 -5.53 -11.07 2.89
C ARG A 346 -5.43 -11.15 4.42
N THR A 347 -6.14 -10.30 5.13
CA THR A 347 -6.22 -10.24 6.58
C THR A 347 -7.69 -10.36 7.00
N PRO A 348 -8.06 -11.25 7.93
CA PRO A 348 -7.22 -12.12 8.75
C PRO A 348 -6.98 -13.53 8.17
N HIS A 349 -7.73 -13.96 7.14
CA HIS A 349 -7.78 -15.38 6.76
C HIS A 349 -6.57 -15.82 5.92
N ARG A 350 -5.86 -14.89 5.24
CA ARG A 350 -4.75 -15.18 4.31
C ARG A 350 -5.11 -16.26 3.29
N ASP A 351 -6.33 -16.23 2.81
CA ASP A 351 -6.91 -17.25 1.93
C ASP A 351 -7.28 -16.65 0.56
N PRO A 352 -6.45 -16.85 -0.47
CA PRO A 352 -6.72 -16.37 -1.83
C PRO A 352 -7.86 -17.14 -2.52
N SER A 353 -8.33 -18.24 -1.94
CA SER A 353 -9.41 -19.08 -2.48
C SER A 353 -10.79 -18.69 -1.98
N LEU A 354 -10.90 -17.81 -0.99
CA LEU A 354 -12.19 -17.25 -0.61
C LEU A 354 -12.84 -16.51 -1.78
N ARG A 355 -14.17 -16.53 -1.85
CA ARG A 355 -14.94 -15.83 -2.89
C ARG A 355 -16.07 -15.03 -2.27
N GLY A 356 -16.37 -13.89 -2.90
CA GLY A 356 -17.51 -13.07 -2.54
C GLY A 356 -18.83 -13.83 -2.72
N ALA A 357 -19.79 -13.50 -1.87
CA ALA A 357 -21.13 -14.09 -1.94
C ALA A 357 -22.18 -13.03 -1.62
N VAL A 358 -23.37 -13.21 -2.17
CA VAL A 358 -24.55 -12.39 -1.86
C VAL A 358 -25.67 -13.32 -1.39
N LEU A 359 -26.12 -13.13 -0.17
CA LEU A 359 -27.17 -13.93 0.47
C LEU A 359 -28.40 -13.07 0.72
N GLY A 360 -29.58 -13.70 0.75
CA GLY A 360 -30.83 -13.02 1.11
C GLY A 360 -31.49 -12.21 -0.01
N LEU A 361 -31.06 -12.35 -1.28
CA LEU A 361 -31.73 -11.70 -2.40
C LEU A 361 -33.17 -12.18 -2.57
N SER A 362 -34.08 -11.24 -2.77
CA SER A 362 -35.48 -11.46 -3.14
C SER A 362 -35.81 -10.75 -4.42
N LEU A 363 -36.98 -11.04 -5.01
CA LEU A 363 -37.45 -10.35 -6.22
C LEU A 363 -37.72 -8.86 -5.98
N GLY A 364 -37.84 -8.42 -4.73
CA GLY A 364 -37.99 -7.03 -4.35
C GLY A 364 -36.70 -6.29 -4.05
N ALA A 365 -35.52 -6.98 -4.13
CA ALA A 365 -34.24 -6.35 -3.87
C ALA A 365 -33.94 -5.23 -4.89
N THR A 366 -33.49 -4.09 -4.40
CA THR A 366 -33.17 -2.92 -5.22
C THR A 366 -31.66 -2.72 -5.37
N PRO A 367 -31.20 -2.01 -6.43
CA PRO A 367 -29.79 -1.62 -6.57
C PRO A 367 -29.24 -0.88 -5.34
N ALA A 368 -30.05 0.01 -4.74
CA ALA A 368 -29.66 0.78 -3.55
C ALA A 368 -29.40 -0.13 -2.33
N GLN A 369 -30.26 -1.14 -2.11
CA GLN A 369 -30.08 -2.12 -1.03
C GLN A 369 -28.84 -2.99 -1.25
N LEU A 370 -28.60 -3.43 -2.48
CA LEU A 370 -27.41 -4.23 -2.79
C LEU A 370 -26.12 -3.41 -2.64
N TYR A 371 -26.13 -2.16 -3.06
CA TYR A 371 -25.00 -1.26 -2.87
C TYR A 371 -24.74 -1.00 -1.38
N ARG A 372 -25.80 -0.73 -0.58
CA ARG A 372 -25.72 -0.59 0.88
C ARG A 372 -25.10 -1.81 1.54
N ALA A 373 -25.60 -3.01 1.23
CA ALA A 373 -25.08 -4.27 1.77
C ALA A 373 -23.61 -4.49 1.42
N THR A 374 -23.16 -4.05 0.23
CA THR A 374 -21.75 -4.16 -0.17
C THR A 374 -20.87 -3.16 0.57
N VAL A 375 -21.35 -1.95 0.83
CA VAL A 375 -20.65 -0.96 1.67
C VAL A 375 -20.51 -1.50 3.10
N GLU A 376 -21.55 -2.12 3.65
CA GLU A 376 -21.50 -2.77 4.97
C GLU A 376 -20.47 -3.91 5.00
N ALA A 377 -20.46 -4.77 3.99
CA ALA A 377 -19.48 -5.87 3.89
C ALA A 377 -18.03 -5.37 3.85
N VAL A 378 -17.75 -4.33 3.05
CA VAL A 378 -16.42 -3.70 3.02
C VAL A 378 -16.05 -3.11 4.38
N SER A 379 -17.02 -2.52 5.09
CA SER A 379 -16.80 -1.98 6.44
C SER A 379 -16.59 -3.10 7.48
N PHE A 380 -17.24 -4.26 7.33
CA PHE A 380 -17.00 -5.44 8.15
C PHE A 380 -15.61 -6.04 7.92
N GLY A 381 -15.15 -6.11 6.67
CA GLY A 381 -13.77 -6.50 6.37
C GLY A 381 -12.76 -5.55 7.00
N THR A 382 -13.02 -4.23 6.98
CA THR A 382 -12.20 -3.24 7.70
C THR A 382 -12.17 -3.51 9.20
N ARG A 383 -13.31 -3.84 9.82
CA ARG A 383 -13.41 -4.20 11.23
C ARG A 383 -12.59 -5.45 11.55
N GLN A 384 -12.67 -6.51 10.75
CA GLN A 384 -11.88 -7.75 10.96
C GLN A 384 -10.36 -7.50 10.95
N VAL A 385 -9.89 -6.61 10.07
CA VAL A 385 -8.45 -6.24 10.04
C VAL A 385 -8.06 -5.51 11.32
N LEU A 386 -8.87 -4.55 11.78
CA LEU A 386 -8.60 -3.84 13.04
C LEU A 386 -8.64 -4.76 14.26
N GLU A 387 -9.61 -5.68 14.35
CA GLU A 387 -9.67 -6.68 15.41
C GLU A 387 -8.41 -7.58 15.42
N SER A 388 -7.83 -7.86 14.24
CA SER A 388 -6.56 -8.58 14.15
C SER A 388 -5.38 -7.77 14.68
N PHE A 389 -5.41 -6.44 14.53
CA PHE A 389 -4.42 -5.53 15.08
C PHE A 389 -4.56 -5.42 16.60
N GLU A 390 -5.78 -5.27 17.10
CA GLU A 390 -6.09 -5.27 18.54
C GLU A 390 -5.65 -6.56 19.23
N ALA A 391 -5.85 -7.70 18.57
CA ALA A 391 -5.43 -9.01 19.09
C ALA A 391 -3.90 -9.14 19.27
N VAL A 392 -3.10 -8.29 18.63
CA VAL A 392 -1.64 -8.23 18.82
C VAL A 392 -1.20 -7.01 19.66
N GLY A 393 -2.16 -6.32 20.29
CA GLY A 393 -1.89 -5.25 21.24
C GLY A 393 -1.82 -3.84 20.66
N VAL A 394 -2.31 -3.63 19.41
CA VAL A 394 -2.48 -2.29 18.87
C VAL A 394 -3.61 -1.60 19.63
N ASP A 395 -3.31 -0.42 20.15
CA ASP A 395 -4.34 0.52 20.59
C ASP A 395 -4.95 1.18 19.35
N SER A 396 -6.22 0.90 19.09
CA SER A 396 -6.94 1.40 17.93
C SER A 396 -7.90 2.56 18.24
N ASP A 397 -7.62 3.32 19.30
CA ASP A 397 -8.39 4.52 19.64
C ASP A 397 -8.18 5.63 18.60
N ASP A 398 -6.98 5.73 18.02
CA ASP A 398 -6.60 6.72 17.02
C ASP A 398 -6.56 6.12 15.59
N VAL A 399 -7.71 5.80 15.03
CA VAL A 399 -7.84 5.33 13.64
C VAL A 399 -7.96 6.51 12.68
N PHE A 400 -7.02 6.59 11.72
CA PHE A 400 -7.00 7.61 10.66
C PHE A 400 -7.29 6.99 9.30
N LEU A 401 -8.32 7.51 8.63
CA LEU A 401 -8.73 7.14 7.29
C LEU A 401 -8.24 8.18 6.27
N THR A 402 -7.69 7.70 5.16
CA THR A 402 -7.31 8.54 4.01
C THR A 402 -7.63 7.82 2.69
N GLY A 403 -7.45 8.50 1.57
CA GLY A 403 -7.65 7.89 0.25
C GLY A 403 -9.06 8.10 -0.31
N GLY A 404 -9.52 7.12 -1.11
CA GLY A 404 -10.76 7.21 -1.88
C GLY A 404 -12.05 7.26 -1.05
N ILE A 405 -12.02 6.74 0.17
CA ILE A 405 -13.17 6.73 1.10
C ILE A 405 -13.76 8.14 1.33
N ARG A 406 -12.93 9.17 1.29
CA ARG A 406 -13.35 10.57 1.45
C ARG A 406 -14.37 11.04 0.40
N HIS A 407 -14.45 10.37 -0.73
CA HIS A 407 -15.37 10.68 -1.82
C HIS A 407 -16.68 9.88 -1.75
N ASN A 408 -16.82 9.01 -0.75
CA ASN A 408 -18.04 8.23 -0.53
C ASN A 408 -18.50 8.34 0.93
N PRO A 409 -19.35 9.33 1.23
CA PRO A 409 -19.79 9.62 2.60
C PRO A 409 -20.55 8.45 3.23
N LEU A 410 -21.26 7.63 2.42
CA LEU A 410 -21.93 6.44 2.91
C LEU A 410 -20.90 5.40 3.41
N TRP A 411 -19.83 5.14 2.64
CA TRP A 411 -18.77 4.21 3.04
C TRP A 411 -18.06 4.69 4.31
N LEU A 412 -17.71 5.97 4.36
CA LEU A 412 -17.04 6.58 5.51
C LEU A 412 -17.90 6.46 6.79
N GLN A 413 -19.15 6.86 6.75
CA GLN A 413 -20.04 6.76 7.90
C GLN A 413 -20.29 5.32 8.30
N THR A 414 -20.55 4.42 7.33
CA THR A 414 -20.78 3.00 7.61
C THR A 414 -19.55 2.35 8.24
N THR A 415 -18.34 2.80 7.90
CA THR A 415 -17.11 2.31 8.55
C THR A 415 -17.08 2.72 10.02
N ALA A 416 -17.34 3.98 10.37
CA ALA A 416 -17.43 4.42 11.77
C ALA A 416 -18.52 3.64 12.54
N ASP A 417 -19.70 3.48 11.93
CA ASP A 417 -20.83 2.77 12.52
C ASP A 417 -20.53 1.28 12.77
N ALA A 418 -19.88 0.60 11.82
CA ALA A 418 -19.50 -0.81 11.93
C ALA A 418 -18.40 -1.04 12.97
N LEU A 419 -17.50 -0.07 13.12
CA LEU A 419 -16.47 -0.09 14.17
C LEU A 419 -17.06 0.26 15.55
N GLY A 420 -18.18 0.98 15.60
CA GLY A 420 -18.80 1.44 16.84
C GLY A 420 -17.97 2.47 17.61
N ARG A 421 -17.06 3.15 16.93
CA ARG A 421 -16.13 4.16 17.49
C ARG A 421 -15.87 5.29 16.52
N PRO A 422 -15.42 6.47 17.00
CA PRO A 422 -14.99 7.54 16.12
C PRO A 422 -13.83 7.14 15.21
N VAL A 423 -13.77 7.71 14.02
CA VAL A 423 -12.64 7.60 13.12
C VAL A 423 -12.23 9.00 12.63
N ASN A 424 -10.95 9.18 12.37
CA ASN A 424 -10.40 10.45 11.92
C ASN A 424 -10.25 10.44 10.40
N LEU A 425 -11.02 11.23 9.67
CA LEU A 425 -10.83 11.42 8.24
C LEU A 425 -9.80 12.51 8.00
N VAL A 426 -8.65 12.17 7.43
CA VAL A 426 -7.66 13.16 7.02
C VAL A 426 -8.16 13.91 5.79
N SER A 427 -8.24 15.23 5.91
CA SER A 427 -8.78 16.12 4.87
C SER A 427 -7.67 16.66 3.96
N GLY A 428 -7.92 16.57 2.65
CA GLY A 428 -7.21 17.35 1.63
C GLY A 428 -5.76 17.02 1.33
N GLU A 429 -5.04 16.32 2.20
CA GLU A 429 -3.62 16.09 2.08
C GLU A 429 -3.29 14.71 1.47
N ASN A 430 -2.26 14.67 0.61
CA ASN A 430 -1.59 13.43 0.29
C ASN A 430 -0.57 13.16 1.42
N LEU A 431 -0.86 12.21 2.30
CA LEU A 431 -0.03 11.91 3.48
C LEU A 431 1.40 11.49 3.09
N THR A 432 1.58 10.86 1.94
CA THR A 432 2.89 10.45 1.44
C THR A 432 3.77 11.66 1.14
N THR A 433 3.27 12.65 0.38
CA THR A 433 4.04 13.86 0.09
C THR A 433 4.24 14.72 1.33
N LEU A 434 3.26 14.75 2.24
CA LEU A 434 3.39 15.44 3.54
C LEU A 434 4.49 14.81 4.39
N ALA A 435 4.52 13.48 4.49
CA ALA A 435 5.58 12.75 5.18
C ALA A 435 6.97 13.02 4.60
N LEU A 436 7.09 13.06 3.27
CA LEU A 436 8.35 13.43 2.61
C LEU A 436 8.74 14.89 2.88
N GLY A 437 7.78 15.80 3.02
CA GLY A 437 8.04 17.17 3.47
C GLY A 437 8.64 17.21 4.88
N ILE A 438 8.05 16.46 5.81
CA ILE A 438 8.54 16.30 7.20
C ILE A 438 9.98 15.75 7.21
N LEU A 439 10.20 14.65 6.47
CA LEU A 439 11.51 14.01 6.37
C LEU A 439 12.55 14.93 5.74
N GLY A 440 12.16 15.70 4.72
CA GLY A 440 13.04 16.66 4.06
C GLY A 440 13.50 17.78 4.98
N VAL A 441 12.60 18.36 5.78
CA VAL A 441 12.96 19.36 6.78
C VAL A 441 13.89 18.76 7.83
N ALA A 442 13.53 17.60 8.39
CA ALA A 442 14.35 16.94 9.41
C ALA A 442 15.74 16.59 8.90
N ALA A 443 15.86 16.08 7.65
CA ALA A 443 17.14 15.73 7.03
C ALA A 443 18.04 16.96 6.77
N ASP A 444 17.45 18.10 6.35
CA ASP A 444 18.20 19.33 6.07
C ASP A 444 18.64 20.07 7.35
N THR A 445 17.77 20.11 8.36
CA THR A 445 17.99 20.94 9.55
C THR A 445 18.59 20.17 10.74
N GLY A 446 18.46 18.84 10.75
CA GLY A 446 18.80 17.99 11.90
C GLY A 446 17.80 18.10 13.05
N GLU A 447 16.63 18.73 12.84
CA GLU A 447 15.58 18.81 13.84
C GLU A 447 14.97 17.42 14.12
N ASP A 448 14.43 17.25 15.32
CA ASP A 448 13.69 16.04 15.68
C ASP A 448 12.46 15.85 14.78
N ARG A 449 12.35 14.66 14.19
CA ARG A 449 11.28 14.32 13.24
C ARG A 449 9.88 14.53 13.81
N ALA A 450 9.67 14.23 15.10
CA ALA A 450 8.36 14.40 15.73
C ALA A 450 8.03 15.88 15.96
N GLU A 451 9.02 16.74 16.19
CA GLU A 451 8.81 18.19 16.25
C GLU A 451 8.44 18.79 14.91
N VAL A 452 9.13 18.36 13.85
CA VAL A 452 8.77 18.74 12.48
C VAL A 452 7.36 18.25 12.15
N ALA A 453 7.03 16.98 12.45
CA ALA A 453 5.71 16.41 12.19
C ALA A 453 4.57 17.20 12.87
N ARG A 454 4.78 17.72 14.08
CA ARG A 454 3.79 18.58 14.75
C ARG A 454 3.53 19.89 13.99
N ARG A 455 4.53 20.47 13.32
CA ARG A 455 4.34 21.66 12.46
C ARG A 455 3.57 21.35 11.18
N PHE A 456 3.75 20.13 10.67
CA PHE A 456 3.10 19.60 9.45
C PHE A 456 1.80 18.87 9.74
N ALA A 457 1.31 18.88 10.99
CA ALA A 457 0.16 18.08 11.40
C ALA A 457 -1.02 18.23 10.42
N PRO A 458 -1.51 17.12 9.83
CA PRO A 458 -2.59 17.20 8.86
C PRO A 458 -3.93 17.53 9.52
N ASP A 459 -4.72 18.35 8.85
CA ASP A 459 -6.11 18.57 9.27
C ASP A 459 -6.91 17.28 9.13
N HIS A 460 -7.77 17.01 10.12
CA HIS A 460 -8.67 15.87 10.10
C HIS A 460 -10.03 16.21 10.70
N VAL A 461 -11.03 15.44 10.32
CA VAL A 461 -12.40 15.57 10.82
C VAL A 461 -12.76 14.27 11.53
N ILE A 462 -13.27 14.38 12.75
CA ILE A 462 -13.78 13.24 13.50
C ILE A 462 -15.15 12.86 12.95
N VAL A 463 -15.32 11.60 12.59
CA VAL A 463 -16.59 11.00 12.16
C VAL A 463 -17.10 10.11 13.27
N GLU A 464 -18.10 10.58 13.98
CA GLU A 464 -18.74 9.86 15.06
C GLU A 464 -19.63 8.72 14.53
N PRO A 465 -19.68 7.56 15.21
CA PRO A 465 -20.62 6.51 14.84
C PRO A 465 -22.07 6.96 15.12
N ASN A 466 -22.98 6.55 14.24
CA ASN A 466 -24.42 6.74 14.47
C ASN A 466 -24.95 5.69 15.44
N PRO A 467 -25.38 6.06 16.66
CA PRO A 467 -25.84 5.08 17.65
C PRO A 467 -27.01 4.21 17.18
N ALA A 468 -27.85 4.73 16.26
CA ALA A 468 -28.98 3.98 15.71
C ALA A 468 -28.53 2.87 14.72
N ALA A 469 -27.35 3.01 14.09
CA ALA A 469 -26.81 2.04 13.14
C ALA A 469 -25.85 1.02 13.81
N THR A 470 -25.19 1.40 14.90
CA THR A 470 -24.12 0.61 15.51
C THR A 470 -24.58 -0.79 15.93
N GLN A 471 -25.69 -0.93 16.66
CA GLN A 471 -26.17 -2.25 17.10
C GLN A 471 -26.66 -3.12 15.94
N PRO A 472 -27.49 -2.61 14.99
CA PRO A 472 -27.87 -3.39 13.80
C PRO A 472 -26.68 -3.87 12.98
N LEU A 473 -25.63 -3.07 12.84
CA LEU A 473 -24.40 -3.46 12.14
C LEU A 473 -23.58 -4.46 12.94
N ALA A 474 -23.52 -4.37 14.26
CA ALA A 474 -22.86 -5.37 15.10
C ALA A 474 -23.52 -6.76 14.93
N ASP A 475 -24.86 -6.82 14.96
CA ASP A 475 -25.60 -8.06 14.72
C ASP A 475 -25.40 -8.60 13.28
N ALA A 476 -25.27 -7.71 12.30
CA ALA A 476 -24.97 -8.08 10.92
C ALA A 476 -23.53 -8.59 10.76
N TYR A 477 -22.58 -8.00 11.48
CA TYR A 477 -21.19 -8.45 11.52
C TYR A 477 -21.06 -9.89 12.04
N GLU A 478 -21.75 -10.26 13.10
CA GLU A 478 -21.77 -11.64 13.59
C GLU A 478 -22.30 -12.62 12.50
N ARG A 479 -23.31 -12.20 11.74
CA ARG A 479 -23.81 -12.98 10.59
C ARG A 479 -22.79 -13.09 9.47
N TYR A 480 -22.05 -12.01 9.19
CA TYR A 480 -20.99 -11.96 8.19
C TYR A 480 -19.87 -12.96 8.55
N GLU A 481 -19.36 -12.94 9.77
CA GLU A 481 -18.32 -13.87 10.24
C GLU A 481 -18.78 -15.33 10.16
N ARG A 482 -19.96 -15.63 10.68
CA ARG A 482 -20.54 -16.99 10.63
C ARG A 482 -20.73 -17.45 9.18
N SER A 483 -21.20 -16.58 8.29
CA SER A 483 -21.40 -16.93 6.87
C SER A 483 -20.07 -17.15 6.15
N THR A 484 -19.04 -16.37 6.46
CA THR A 484 -17.67 -16.59 5.94
C THR A 484 -17.19 -18.00 6.31
N GLN A 485 -17.31 -18.40 7.59
CA GLN A 485 -16.91 -19.73 8.05
C GLN A 485 -17.69 -20.85 7.34
N LEU A 486 -19.01 -20.71 7.22
CA LEU A 486 -19.87 -21.70 6.57
C LEU A 486 -19.59 -21.87 5.08
N LEU A 487 -19.22 -20.78 4.37
CA LEU A 487 -19.03 -20.79 2.93
C LEU A 487 -17.57 -20.99 2.48
N THR A 488 -16.61 -21.07 3.41
CA THR A 488 -15.19 -21.29 3.09
C THR A 488 -14.97 -22.55 2.26
N GLY A 489 -15.54 -23.69 2.68
CA GLY A 489 -15.43 -24.96 1.94
C GLY A 489 -16.00 -24.87 0.52
N MET A 490 -17.16 -24.23 0.35
CA MET A 490 -17.79 -24.01 -0.96
C MET A 490 -16.91 -23.10 -1.84
N SER A 491 -16.33 -22.05 -1.29
CA SER A 491 -15.41 -21.17 -2.03
C SER A 491 -14.22 -21.94 -2.60
N HIS A 492 -13.60 -22.80 -1.78
CA HIS A 492 -12.50 -23.68 -2.22
C HIS A 492 -12.92 -24.65 -3.31
N GLU A 493 -14.12 -25.25 -3.23
CA GLU A 493 -14.65 -26.14 -4.28
C GLU A 493 -14.84 -25.41 -5.61
N LEU A 494 -15.43 -24.22 -5.59
CA LEU A 494 -15.64 -23.39 -6.78
C LEU A 494 -14.32 -23.04 -7.46
N VAL A 495 -13.29 -22.64 -6.69
CA VAL A 495 -11.98 -22.32 -7.24
C VAL A 495 -11.32 -23.55 -7.89
N ARG A 496 -11.34 -24.71 -7.20
CA ARG A 496 -10.79 -25.95 -7.77
C ARG A 496 -11.49 -26.35 -9.07
N SER A 497 -12.81 -26.22 -9.15
CA SER A 497 -13.58 -26.59 -10.36
C SER A 497 -13.19 -25.73 -11.57
N THR A 498 -12.96 -24.41 -11.36
CA THR A 498 -12.55 -23.52 -12.46
C THR A 498 -11.12 -23.77 -12.94
N GLN A 499 -10.20 -24.12 -12.05
CA GLN A 499 -8.82 -24.48 -12.40
C GLN A 499 -8.73 -25.78 -13.19
N THR A 500 -9.55 -26.77 -12.86
CA THR A 500 -9.62 -28.04 -13.58
C THR A 500 -10.14 -27.84 -15.02
N THR A 501 -11.16 -27.02 -15.20
CA THR A 501 -11.73 -26.71 -16.53
C THR A 501 -10.74 -25.96 -17.43
N ALA A 502 -9.96 -25.03 -16.86
CA ALA A 502 -8.93 -24.29 -17.59
C ALA A 502 -7.78 -25.21 -18.08
N ARG A 503 -7.42 -26.23 -17.32
CA ARG A 503 -6.40 -27.22 -17.72
C ARG A 503 -6.89 -28.17 -18.82
N VAL A 504 -8.17 -28.53 -18.81
CA VAL A 504 -8.76 -29.42 -19.83
C VAL A 504 -9.00 -28.68 -21.16
N GLY A 505 -9.25 -27.37 -21.14
CA GLY A 505 -9.42 -26.55 -22.35
C GLY A 505 -8.10 -26.08 -23.00
N ALA A 506 -6.95 -26.29 -22.33
CA ALA A 506 -5.61 -25.94 -22.82
C ALA A 506 -4.81 -27.18 -23.33
N ALA A 507 -5.37 -28.39 -23.25
CA ALA A 507 -4.83 -29.65 -23.79
C ALA A 507 -5.58 -30.02 -25.08
#